data_6d4560c39b89ad7298c4f1329ca84058
#
_entry.id   6d4560c39b89ad7298c4f1329ca84058
#
_cell.length_a   1.000
_cell.length_b   1.000
_cell.length_c   1.000
_cell.angle_alpha   90.00
_cell.angle_beta   90.00
_cell.angle_gamma   90.00
#
_symmetry.space_group_name_H-M   'P 1'
#
loop_
_entity.id
_entity.type
_entity.pdbx_description
1 polymer ?
#
loop_
_entity_poly.entity_id
_entity_poly.type
_entity_poly.pdbx_seq_one_letter_code
_entity_poly.pdbx_strand_id
1 'polypeptide(L)'
;MGHCLTKNQQDKDESDHHVDFAGANVTVITTKESWDQKLSEASRDGKIVVVNFSATWCGPCRMMAPFYRELSEKYPSLMFLVVDVDELIDFSTSWDIKATPTFFFLKDGQQVDKLVGANKPELQKKVIAASDLVPHVQN
;
A
#
# COMPACT_ATOMS: atom_id res chain seq x y z
N MET A 1 27.94 16.73 15.67
CA MET A 1 27.51 16.48 15.27
C MET A 1 26.96 16.09 15.13
N GLY A 2 26.90 16.03 15.11
CA GLY A 2 26.32 15.66 14.64
C GLY A 2 25.84 15.24 14.42
N HIS A 3 25.78 15.25 14.16
CA HIS A 3 25.15 14.81 13.72
C HIS A 3 24.85 14.50 13.32
N CYS A 4 25.04 14.73 13.47
CA CYS A 4 24.59 14.46 12.98
C CYS A 4 24.40 14.00 12.60
N LEU A 5 24.77 14.10 12.67
CA LEU A 5 24.48 13.58 12.18
C LEU A 5 23.84 13.10 12.08
N THR A 6 24.05 13.24 12.49
CA THR A 6 23.23 12.74 12.32
C THR A 6 22.21 12.87 11.48
N LYS A 7 21.89 13.32 10.73
CA LYS A 7 21.14 13.59 9.81
C LYS A 7 20.97 12.53 8.90
N ASN A 8 21.77 11.88 8.61
CA ASN A 8 21.72 10.79 7.78
C ASN A 8 20.75 9.80 8.17
N GLN A 9 20.44 9.75 9.40
CA GLN A 9 19.52 8.90 9.93
C GLN A 9 18.21 9.15 9.37
N GLN A 10 17.89 10.39 9.21
CA GLN A 10 16.71 10.77 8.70
C GLN A 10 16.47 10.22 7.35
N ASP A 11 17.41 10.29 6.51
CA ASP A 11 17.32 9.83 5.19
C ASP A 11 17.00 8.37 5.16
N LYS A 12 17.53 7.67 6.10
CA LYS A 12 17.31 6.30 6.21
C LYS A 12 15.87 6.01 6.43
N ASP A 13 15.25 6.71 7.32
CA ASP A 13 13.88 6.50 7.66
C ASP A 13 13.00 6.76 6.49
N GLU A 14 13.27 7.78 5.72
CA GLU A 14 12.50 8.09 4.58
C GLU A 14 12.51 7.00 3.56
N SER A 15 13.63 6.35 3.42
CA SER A 15 13.76 5.36 2.39
C SER A 15 13.24 4.00 2.82
N ASP A 16 12.82 3.83 4.06
CA ASP A 16 12.35 2.55 4.54
C ASP A 16 11.25 1.93 3.69
N HIS A 17 10.21 2.69 3.35
CA HIS A 17 9.14 2.14 2.53
C HIS A 17 9.63 1.76 1.15
N HIS A 18 10.50 2.56 0.55
CA HIS A 18 11.03 2.25 -0.76
C HIS A 18 11.92 1.03 -0.70
N VAL A 19 12.71 0.90 0.35
CA VAL A 19 13.58 -0.24 0.52
C VAL A 19 12.77 -1.50 0.75
N ASP A 20 11.76 -1.43 1.61
CA ASP A 20 10.92 -2.56 1.93
C ASP A 20 10.20 -3.12 0.71
N PHE A 21 9.88 -2.27 -0.24
CA PHE A 21 9.11 -2.68 -1.41
C PHE A 21 9.90 -2.65 -2.72
N ALA A 22 11.20 -2.45 -2.63
CA ALA A 22 12.04 -2.39 -3.82
C ALA A 22 11.99 -3.74 -4.55
N GLY A 23 11.87 -3.67 -5.86
CA GLY A 23 11.86 -4.87 -6.67
C GLY A 23 10.56 -5.65 -6.68
N ALA A 24 9.59 -5.21 -5.90
CA ALA A 24 8.29 -5.86 -5.85
C ALA A 24 7.31 -5.10 -6.74
N ASN A 25 6.11 -5.66 -6.90
CA ASN A 25 5.08 -5.05 -7.74
C ASN A 25 4.22 -4.10 -6.87
N VAL A 26 4.88 -3.28 -6.08
CA VAL A 26 4.22 -2.34 -5.17
C VAL A 26 4.70 -0.93 -5.51
N THR A 27 3.78 0.01 -5.61
CA THR A 27 4.12 1.41 -5.86
C THR A 27 3.95 2.20 -4.56
N VAL A 28 5.00 2.90 -4.17
CA VAL A 28 4.93 3.76 -2.99
C VAL A 28 4.40 5.12 -3.44
N ILE A 29 3.29 5.54 -2.87
CA ILE A 29 2.63 6.80 -3.23
C ILE A 29 3.16 7.91 -2.33
N THR A 30 3.72 8.94 -2.94
CA THR A 30 4.29 10.05 -2.19
C THR A 30 3.60 11.38 -2.45
N THR A 31 2.67 11.45 -3.41
CA THR A 31 1.92 12.67 -3.70
C THR A 31 0.48 12.32 -4.03
N LYS A 32 -0.40 13.31 -3.87
CA LYS A 32 -1.79 13.14 -4.23
C LYS A 32 -1.93 12.95 -5.75
N GLU A 33 -1.09 13.60 -6.52
CA GLU A 33 -1.10 13.45 -7.97
C GLU A 33 -0.78 12.02 -8.38
N SER A 34 0.19 11.42 -7.72
CA SER A 34 0.59 10.05 -8.00
C SER A 34 -0.57 9.10 -7.66
N TRP A 35 -1.27 9.38 -6.56
CA TRP A 35 -2.44 8.60 -6.16
C TRP A 35 -3.51 8.65 -7.25
N ASP A 36 -3.85 9.87 -7.68
CA ASP A 36 -4.88 10.05 -8.70
C ASP A 36 -4.52 9.35 -10.00
N GLN A 37 -3.25 9.42 -10.37
CA GLN A 37 -2.76 8.81 -11.58
C GLN A 37 -2.87 7.30 -11.52
N LYS A 38 -2.51 6.71 -10.39
CA LYS A 38 -2.56 5.26 -10.22
C LYS A 38 -4.00 4.75 -10.20
N LEU A 39 -4.91 5.49 -9.59
CA LEU A 39 -6.30 5.08 -9.58
C LEU A 39 -6.90 5.14 -10.99
N SER A 40 -6.53 6.13 -11.77
CA SER A 40 -6.99 6.25 -13.16
C SER A 40 -6.46 5.07 -13.97
N GLU A 41 -5.22 4.72 -13.74
CA GLU A 41 -4.56 3.64 -14.43
C GLU A 41 -5.26 2.31 -14.12
N ALA A 42 -5.58 2.11 -12.86
CA ALA A 42 -6.24 0.89 -12.42
C ALA A 42 -7.64 0.76 -13.03
N SER A 43 -8.38 1.87 -13.07
CA SER A 43 -9.72 1.87 -13.66
C SER A 43 -9.64 1.55 -15.14
N ARG A 44 -8.69 2.16 -15.83
CA ARG A 44 -8.52 1.91 -17.26
C ARG A 44 -8.18 0.45 -17.53
N ASP A 45 -7.37 -0.16 -16.68
CA ASP A 45 -6.91 -1.53 -16.87
C ASP A 45 -7.82 -2.58 -16.22
N GLY A 46 -8.89 -2.14 -15.57
CA GLY A 46 -9.82 -3.04 -14.93
C GLY A 46 -9.28 -3.72 -13.69
N LYS A 47 -8.32 -3.09 -13.01
CA LYS A 47 -7.70 -3.68 -11.83
C LYS A 47 -8.32 -3.15 -10.54
N ILE A 48 -8.36 -4.01 -9.53
CA ILE A 48 -8.73 -3.58 -8.20
C ILE A 48 -7.44 -3.11 -7.52
N VAL A 49 -7.54 -2.03 -6.77
CA VAL A 49 -6.40 -1.45 -6.06
C VAL A 49 -6.41 -1.94 -4.62
N VAL A 50 -5.26 -2.40 -4.14
CA VAL A 50 -5.06 -2.71 -2.74
C VAL A 50 -4.13 -1.63 -2.23
N VAL A 51 -4.54 -0.85 -1.24
CA VAL A 51 -3.68 0.19 -0.70
C VAL A 51 -3.41 -0.04 0.77
N ASN A 52 -2.15 0.01 1.14
CA ASN A 52 -1.68 -0.19 2.50
C ASN A 52 -1.30 1.18 3.07
N PHE A 53 -2.08 1.66 4.07
CA PHE A 53 -1.73 2.89 4.78
C PHE A 53 -0.82 2.46 5.92
N SER A 54 0.40 2.90 5.88
CA SER A 54 1.48 2.41 6.71
C SER A 54 2.31 3.55 7.29
N ALA A 55 3.19 3.22 8.21
CA ALA A 55 4.13 4.20 8.76
C ALA A 55 5.47 3.49 8.96
N THR A 56 6.56 4.21 8.78
CA THR A 56 7.89 3.61 8.90
C THR A 56 8.21 3.18 10.32
N TRP A 57 7.64 3.86 11.32
CA TRP A 57 7.87 3.55 12.72
C TRP A 57 6.99 2.42 13.25
N CYS A 58 6.08 1.96 12.45
CA CYS A 58 5.08 0.98 12.89
C CYS A 58 5.62 -0.44 12.79
N GLY A 59 5.80 -1.10 13.91
CA GLY A 59 6.30 -2.47 13.96
C GLY A 59 5.46 -3.46 13.17
N PRO A 60 4.13 -3.50 13.41
CA PRO A 60 3.26 -4.41 12.66
C PRO A 60 3.30 -4.15 11.15
N CYS A 61 3.47 -2.87 10.75
CA CYS A 61 3.57 -2.54 9.33
C CYS A 61 4.81 -3.17 8.71
N ARG A 62 5.92 -3.08 9.43
CA ARG A 62 7.18 -3.61 8.94
C ARG A 62 7.14 -5.12 8.86
N MET A 63 6.43 -5.73 9.80
CA MET A 63 6.28 -7.16 9.82
C MET A 63 5.45 -7.64 8.64
N MET A 64 4.49 -6.83 8.19
CA MET A 64 3.64 -7.18 7.08
C MET A 64 4.27 -6.92 5.72
N ALA A 65 5.30 -6.10 5.66
CA ALA A 65 5.88 -5.69 4.37
C ALA A 65 6.33 -6.85 3.48
N PRO A 66 7.08 -7.83 3.98
CA PRO A 66 7.50 -8.95 3.12
C PRO A 66 6.30 -9.73 2.56
N PHE A 67 5.28 -9.90 3.39
CA PHE A 67 4.09 -10.63 2.99
C PHE A 67 3.33 -9.84 1.90
N TYR A 68 3.24 -8.52 2.07
CA TYR A 68 2.57 -7.66 1.10
C TYR A 68 3.30 -7.73 -0.25
N ARG A 69 4.63 -7.74 -0.20
CA ARG A 69 5.44 -7.86 -1.40
C ARG A 69 5.14 -9.16 -2.12
N GLU A 70 5.08 -10.25 -1.38
CA GLU A 70 4.79 -11.56 -1.92
C GLU A 70 3.45 -11.55 -2.61
N LEU A 71 2.44 -11.00 -1.96
CA LEU A 71 1.10 -10.93 -2.54
C LEU A 71 1.10 -10.13 -3.83
N SER A 72 1.87 -9.04 -3.87
CA SER A 72 1.91 -8.18 -5.05
C SER A 72 2.45 -8.93 -6.27
N GLU A 73 3.36 -9.86 -6.03
CA GLU A 73 3.95 -10.62 -7.13
C GLU A 73 3.09 -11.80 -7.52
N LYS A 74 2.37 -12.33 -6.55
CA LYS A 74 1.53 -13.48 -6.78
C LYS A 74 0.21 -13.11 -7.46
N TYR A 75 -0.27 -11.91 -7.26
CA TYR A 75 -1.55 -11.45 -7.82
C TYR A 75 -1.39 -10.20 -8.68
N PRO A 76 -0.73 -10.33 -9.83
CA PRO A 76 -0.47 -9.17 -10.70
C PRO A 76 -1.71 -8.57 -11.33
N SER A 77 -2.86 -9.23 -11.21
CA SER A 77 -4.11 -8.67 -11.71
C SER A 77 -4.62 -7.55 -10.80
N LEU A 78 -4.03 -7.40 -9.61
CA LEU A 78 -4.37 -6.32 -8.70
C LEU A 78 -3.25 -5.30 -8.72
N MET A 79 -3.57 -4.07 -8.32
CA MET A 79 -2.57 -3.01 -8.22
C MET A 79 -2.29 -2.77 -6.74
N PHE A 80 -1.04 -2.93 -6.32
CA PHE A 80 -0.66 -2.80 -4.91
C PHE A 80 0.04 -1.47 -4.66
N LEU A 81 -0.52 -0.67 -3.75
CA LEU A 81 0.03 0.64 -3.40
C LEU A 81 0.33 0.72 -1.91
N VAL A 82 1.25 1.60 -1.54
CA VAL A 82 1.54 1.91 -0.14
C VAL A 82 1.51 3.41 0.04
N VAL A 83 0.83 3.89 1.08
CA VAL A 83 0.79 5.30 1.43
C VAL A 83 1.37 5.45 2.83
N ASP A 84 2.34 6.36 3.00
CA ASP A 84 2.91 6.66 4.29
C ASP A 84 2.04 7.74 4.94
N VAL A 85 1.41 7.41 6.06
CA VAL A 85 0.48 8.32 6.72
C VAL A 85 1.17 9.57 7.26
N ASP A 86 2.48 9.51 7.48
CA ASP A 86 3.22 10.67 7.97
C ASP A 86 3.65 11.59 6.83
N GLU A 87 3.76 11.08 5.63
CA GLU A 87 4.11 11.89 4.47
C GLU A 87 2.87 12.54 3.88
N LEU A 88 1.77 11.82 3.84
CA LEU A 88 0.52 12.35 3.29
C LEU A 88 -0.50 12.46 4.40
N ILE A 89 -0.20 13.34 5.36
CA ILE A 89 -1.01 13.47 6.57
C ILE A 89 -2.46 13.82 6.29
N ASP A 90 -2.70 14.89 5.58
CA ASP A 90 -4.07 15.34 5.32
C ASP A 90 -4.84 14.32 4.48
N PHE A 91 -4.16 13.74 3.52
CA PHE A 91 -4.77 12.74 2.67
C PHE A 91 -5.19 11.53 3.51
N SER A 92 -4.29 11.07 4.37
CA SER A 92 -4.57 9.91 5.22
C SER A 92 -5.68 10.22 6.22
N THR A 93 -5.71 11.43 6.74
CA THR A 93 -6.75 11.83 7.66
C THR A 93 -8.11 11.79 6.96
N SER A 94 -8.17 12.18 5.69
CA SER A 94 -9.41 12.16 4.95
C SER A 94 -9.94 10.74 4.75
N TRP A 95 -9.08 9.72 4.88
CA TRP A 95 -9.51 8.34 4.79
C TRP A 95 -9.80 7.75 6.17
N ASP A 96 -9.77 8.60 7.20
CA ASP A 96 -10.09 8.21 8.56
C ASP A 96 -9.23 7.05 9.07
N ILE A 97 -7.92 7.15 8.83
CA ILE A 97 -6.99 6.12 9.27
C ILE A 97 -6.72 6.29 10.75
N LYS A 98 -7.12 5.33 11.56
CA LYS A 98 -6.94 5.38 13.01
C LYS A 98 -5.88 4.43 13.53
N ALA A 99 -5.48 3.50 12.71
CA ALA A 99 -4.46 2.53 13.09
C ALA A 99 -3.71 2.09 11.85
N THR A 100 -2.44 1.71 11.99
CA THR A 100 -1.67 1.19 10.88
C THR A 100 -1.19 -0.21 11.22
N PRO A 101 -1.11 -1.10 10.25
CA PRO A 101 -1.50 -0.88 8.87
C PRO A 101 -3.01 -0.97 8.69
N THR A 102 -3.53 -0.23 7.71
CA THR A 102 -4.93 -0.36 7.31
C THR A 102 -4.90 -0.59 5.80
N PHE A 103 -5.64 -1.59 5.35
CA PHE A 103 -5.67 -1.94 3.93
C PHE A 103 -7.06 -1.66 3.38
N PHE A 104 -7.12 -0.98 2.24
CA PHE A 104 -8.38 -0.77 1.53
C PHE A 104 -8.32 -1.49 0.20
N PHE A 105 -9.48 -1.94 -0.25
CA PHE A 105 -9.61 -2.58 -1.56
C PHE A 105 -10.58 -1.71 -2.36
N LEU A 106 -10.12 -1.18 -3.48
CA LEU A 106 -10.90 -0.21 -4.25
C LEU A 106 -11.15 -0.72 -5.67
N LYS A 107 -12.38 -0.56 -6.12
CA LYS A 107 -12.72 -0.87 -7.50
C LYS A 107 -13.32 0.40 -8.10
N ASP A 108 -12.72 0.88 -9.18
CA ASP A 108 -13.12 2.12 -9.84
C ASP A 108 -13.23 3.26 -8.82
N GLY A 109 -12.25 3.31 -7.92
CA GLY A 109 -12.19 4.36 -6.92
C GLY A 109 -13.09 4.19 -5.71
N GLN A 110 -13.88 3.12 -5.67
CA GLN A 110 -14.81 2.91 -4.56
C GLN A 110 -14.38 1.78 -3.67
N GLN A 111 -14.53 1.96 -2.38
CA GLN A 111 -14.13 0.96 -1.42
C GLN A 111 -15.04 -0.26 -1.51
N VAL A 112 -14.45 -1.41 -1.73
CA VAL A 112 -15.19 -2.67 -1.74
C VAL A 112 -14.86 -3.55 -0.55
N ASP A 113 -13.73 -3.30 0.12
CA ASP A 113 -13.36 -4.06 1.31
C ASP A 113 -12.34 -3.27 2.12
N LYS A 114 -12.08 -3.70 3.36
CA LYS A 114 -11.18 -3.01 4.26
C LYS A 114 -10.67 -3.98 5.31
N LEU A 115 -9.41 -3.82 5.72
CA LEU A 115 -8.84 -4.60 6.81
C LEU A 115 -7.99 -3.68 7.67
N VAL A 116 -8.24 -3.66 8.98
CA VAL A 116 -7.45 -2.89 9.92
C VAL A 116 -6.58 -3.86 10.71
N GLY A 117 -5.30 -3.61 10.74
CA GLY A 117 -4.37 -4.41 11.52
C GLY A 117 -3.54 -5.40 10.72
N ALA A 118 -2.55 -5.98 11.39
CA ALA A 118 -1.59 -6.88 10.77
C ALA A 118 -2.04 -8.34 10.88
N ASN A 119 -3.04 -8.67 10.11
CA ASN A 119 -3.61 -10.01 10.12
C ASN A 119 -3.34 -10.66 8.76
N LYS A 120 -2.26 -11.44 8.68
CA LYS A 120 -1.85 -12.05 7.42
C LYS A 120 -2.90 -12.97 6.81
N PRO A 121 -3.48 -13.91 7.56
CA PRO A 121 -4.48 -14.79 6.97
C PRO A 121 -5.68 -14.03 6.41
N GLU A 122 -6.11 -12.99 7.12
CA GLU A 122 -7.25 -12.21 6.67
C GLU A 122 -6.90 -11.39 5.43
N LEU A 123 -5.69 -10.83 5.40
CA LEU A 123 -5.25 -10.09 4.23
C LEU A 123 -5.19 -11.00 3.01
N GLN A 124 -4.64 -12.18 3.17
CA GLN A 124 -4.55 -13.14 2.08
C GLN A 124 -5.94 -13.50 1.56
N LYS A 125 -6.86 -13.73 2.47
CA LYS A 125 -8.22 -14.10 2.12
C LYS A 125 -8.87 -12.99 1.30
N LYS A 126 -8.70 -11.73 1.73
CA LYS A 126 -9.30 -10.60 1.03
C LYS A 126 -8.64 -10.35 -0.32
N VAL A 127 -7.34 -10.57 -0.42
CA VAL A 127 -6.64 -10.44 -1.69
C VAL A 127 -7.13 -11.48 -2.69
N ILE A 128 -7.31 -12.70 -2.23
CA ILE A 128 -7.83 -13.77 -3.09
C ILE A 128 -9.23 -13.41 -3.58
N ALA A 129 -10.07 -12.94 -2.66
CA ALA A 129 -11.44 -12.54 -3.01
C ALA A 129 -11.44 -11.41 -4.04
N ALA A 130 -10.55 -10.43 -3.85
CA ALA A 130 -10.44 -9.31 -4.79
C ALA A 130 -9.96 -9.79 -6.15
N SER A 131 -9.02 -10.73 -6.14
CA SER A 131 -8.49 -11.27 -7.38
C SER A 131 -9.59 -11.96 -8.18
N ASP A 132 -10.53 -12.59 -7.48
CA ASP A 132 -11.65 -13.28 -8.14
C ASP A 132 -12.65 -12.28 -8.74
N LEU A 133 -12.64 -11.04 -8.28
CA LEU A 133 -13.55 -10.03 -8.80
C LEU A 133 -13.04 -9.40 -10.09
N VAL A 134 -11.75 -9.56 -10.40
CA VAL A 134 -11.16 -8.98 -11.60
C VAL A 134 -11.56 -9.84 -12.79
N PRO A 135 -12.06 -9.25 -13.88
CA PRO A 135 -12.46 -10.05 -15.05
C PRO A 135 -11.27 -10.80 -15.60
N HIS A 136 -11.47 -12.09 -15.94
CA HIS A 136 -10.42 -12.88 -16.54
C HIS A 136 -10.58 -12.74 -18.03
N VAL A 137 -9.86 -11.87 -18.54
CA VAL A 137 -9.98 -11.62 -19.90
C VAL A 137 -9.35 -12.66 -20.72
N GLN A 138 -9.25 -13.02 -20.92
CA GLN A 138 -8.90 -13.58 -21.63
C GLN A 138 -9.03 -14.03 -22.24
N ASN A 139 -9.22 -13.90 -22.25
CA ASN A 139 -9.36 -14.25 -22.69
C ASN A 139 -9.37 -14.24 -23.20
#